data_8f79e21b46d719faf367776c2e79e469
#
_entry.id   8f79e21b46d719faf367776c2e79e469
#
_cell.length_a   1.000
_cell.length_b   1.000
_cell.length_c   1.000
_cell.angle_alpha   90.00
_cell.angle_beta   90.00
_cell.angle_gamma   90.00
#
_symmetry.space_group_name_H-M   'P 1'
#
loop_
_entity.id
_entity.type
_entity.pdbx_description
1 polymer ?
#
loop_
_entity_poly.entity_id
_entity_poly.type
_entity_poly.pdbx_seq_one_letter_code
_entity_poly.pdbx_strand_id
1 'polypeptide(L)'
;YQIVVDSVEDHESKYHDVINNFESLDNLPVVVGTLHSMLTPFVASYKRNNPDKKIAYIMTDGAALPLYLSMNVKNLKQNGLIDSTITIGNAFGGDYECINIYTGLITAKEIAKADVVFVSMGPGIAGTGTKYGFTGIEQGQILDAVKKLGGNPIAIPRISFADKRDRHQGISHHSITVFDKIVNVDVNIPIT
;
A
#
# COMPACT_ATOMS: atom_id res chain seq x y z
N TYR A 1 -17.89 -5.14 16.09
CA TYR A 1 -18.21 -6.03 14.96
C TYR A 1 -17.67 -5.39 13.69
N GLN A 2 -16.66 -6.00 13.13
CA GLN A 2 -16.24 -5.66 11.77
C GLN A 2 -17.17 -6.41 10.83
N ILE A 3 -17.95 -5.69 10.05
CA ILE A 3 -18.70 -6.29 8.95
C ILE A 3 -17.74 -6.31 7.77
N VAL A 4 -17.05 -7.41 7.57
CA VAL A 4 -16.38 -7.68 6.30
C VAL A 4 -17.44 -8.21 5.38
N VAL A 5 -18.02 -7.33 4.59
CA VAL A 5 -18.97 -7.71 3.57
C VAL A 5 -18.16 -8.16 2.37
N ASP A 6 -18.29 -9.42 1.97
CA ASP A 6 -17.70 -10.02 0.78
C ASP A 6 -16.14 -10.03 0.74
N SER A 7 -15.49 -10.42 1.85
CA SER A 7 -14.05 -10.69 1.82
C SER A 7 -13.73 -11.75 0.76
N VAL A 8 -12.70 -11.50 -0.03
CA VAL A 8 -12.24 -12.45 -1.06
C VAL A 8 -11.73 -13.77 -0.47
N GLU A 9 -11.32 -13.75 0.81
CA GLU A 9 -10.81 -14.90 1.54
C GLU A 9 -11.89 -15.70 2.28
N ASP A 10 -13.15 -15.25 2.25
CA ASP A 10 -14.27 -15.98 2.85
C ASP A 10 -14.39 -17.37 2.21
N HIS A 11 -14.72 -18.39 3.04
CA HIS A 11 -14.82 -19.76 2.59
C HIS A 11 -15.93 -20.00 1.54
N GLU A 12 -16.91 -19.11 1.47
CA GLU A 12 -17.96 -19.13 0.41
C GLU A 12 -17.52 -18.33 -0.85
N SER A 13 -16.39 -17.62 -0.78
CA SER A 13 -15.88 -16.90 -1.92
C SER A 13 -15.33 -17.84 -3.00
N LYS A 14 -15.63 -17.55 -4.27
CA LYS A 14 -15.03 -18.23 -5.43
C LYS A 14 -13.50 -18.14 -5.49
N TYR A 15 -12.90 -17.25 -4.69
CA TYR A 15 -11.46 -17.02 -4.63
C TYR A 15 -10.79 -17.71 -3.44
N HIS A 16 -11.56 -18.35 -2.55
CA HIS A 16 -11.05 -18.98 -1.35
C HIS A 16 -9.86 -19.91 -1.62
N ASP A 17 -10.02 -20.83 -2.58
CA ASP A 17 -8.98 -21.81 -2.91
C ASP A 17 -7.73 -21.16 -3.50
N VAL A 18 -7.89 -20.09 -4.29
CA VAL A 18 -6.76 -19.33 -4.84
C VAL A 18 -5.94 -18.67 -3.73
N ILE A 19 -6.62 -18.09 -2.74
CA ILE A 19 -5.95 -17.46 -1.60
C ILE A 19 -5.29 -18.52 -0.71
N ASN A 20 -5.98 -19.63 -0.45
CA ASN A 20 -5.50 -20.69 0.45
C ASN A 20 -4.30 -21.47 -0.12
N ASN A 21 -4.25 -21.65 -1.45
CA ASN A 21 -3.19 -22.37 -2.14
C ASN A 21 -2.06 -21.46 -2.65
N PHE A 22 -2.00 -20.21 -2.18
CA PHE A 22 -0.97 -19.27 -2.57
C PHE A 22 0.42 -19.72 -2.11
N GLU A 23 1.41 -19.64 -2.98
CA GLU A 23 2.79 -20.05 -2.68
C GLU A 23 3.75 -18.86 -2.55
N SER A 24 3.75 -17.93 -3.53
CA SER A 24 4.70 -16.83 -3.57
C SER A 24 4.19 -15.64 -4.40
N LEU A 25 4.62 -14.44 -4.05
CA LEU A 25 4.47 -13.24 -4.89
C LEU A 25 5.37 -13.23 -6.12
N ASP A 26 6.31 -14.18 -6.26
CA ASP A 26 7.24 -14.31 -7.39
C ASP A 26 7.93 -12.99 -7.76
N ASN A 27 8.49 -12.34 -6.75
CA ASN A 27 9.20 -11.07 -6.91
C ASN A 27 8.33 -9.92 -7.44
N LEU A 28 7.01 -9.98 -7.29
CA LEU A 28 6.09 -8.88 -7.63
C LEU A 28 6.57 -7.57 -6.97
N PRO A 29 6.77 -6.48 -7.76
CA PRO A 29 7.14 -5.20 -7.19
C PRO A 29 5.99 -4.62 -6.34
N VAL A 30 6.28 -4.33 -5.08
CA VAL A 30 5.33 -3.69 -4.16
C VAL A 30 5.93 -2.39 -3.63
N VAL A 31 5.36 -1.29 -4.06
CA VAL A 31 5.77 0.06 -3.68
C VAL A 31 4.96 0.50 -2.48
N VAL A 32 5.64 0.79 -1.38
CA VAL A 32 5.00 1.16 -0.12
C VAL A 32 5.27 2.61 0.22
N GLY A 33 4.21 3.43 0.20
CA GLY A 33 4.25 4.85 0.56
C GLY A 33 3.73 5.08 1.98
N THR A 34 4.24 6.13 2.65
CA THR A 34 3.74 6.57 3.97
C THR A 34 2.56 7.52 3.87
N LEU A 35 2.32 8.11 2.71
CA LEU A 35 1.29 9.12 2.50
C LEU A 35 0.41 8.75 1.31
N HIS A 36 -0.89 8.93 1.47
CA HIS A 36 -1.86 8.78 0.39
C HIS A 36 -1.56 9.64 -0.84
N SER A 37 -1.01 10.83 -0.63
CA SER A 37 -0.63 11.76 -1.71
C SER A 37 0.50 11.25 -2.62
N MET A 38 1.25 10.24 -2.21
CA MET A 38 2.31 9.62 -3.02
C MET A 38 1.75 8.74 -4.14
N LEU A 39 0.49 8.30 -4.04
CA LEU A 39 -0.16 7.44 -5.02
C LEU A 39 -0.21 8.07 -6.41
N THR A 40 -0.72 9.30 -6.51
CA THR A 40 -0.94 9.97 -7.81
C THR A 40 0.36 10.17 -8.60
N PRO A 41 1.43 10.75 -8.05
CA PRO A 41 2.69 10.91 -8.78
C PRO A 41 3.33 9.58 -9.15
N PHE A 42 3.24 8.57 -8.29
CA PHE A 42 3.72 7.22 -8.63
C PHE A 42 2.98 6.65 -9.84
N VAL A 43 1.65 6.62 -9.78
CA VAL A 43 0.81 6.05 -10.85
C VAL A 43 1.04 6.78 -12.17
N ALA A 44 1.06 8.12 -12.15
CA ALA A 44 1.28 8.92 -13.35
C ALA A 44 2.65 8.65 -13.98
N SER A 45 3.71 8.58 -13.16
CA SER A 45 5.06 8.29 -13.64
C SER A 45 5.20 6.86 -14.17
N TYR A 46 4.62 5.89 -13.45
CA TYR A 46 4.71 4.48 -13.83
C TYR A 46 3.96 4.21 -15.14
N LYS A 47 2.72 4.65 -15.27
CA LYS A 47 1.90 4.46 -16.49
C LYS A 47 2.47 5.18 -17.70
N ARG A 48 3.13 6.33 -17.53
CA ARG A 48 3.83 7.03 -18.64
C ARG A 48 4.87 6.13 -19.32
N ASN A 49 5.60 5.34 -18.54
CA ASN A 49 6.67 4.48 -19.04
C ASN A 49 6.19 3.03 -19.28
N ASN A 50 5.06 2.64 -18.73
CA ASN A 50 4.51 1.28 -18.75
C ASN A 50 3.00 1.32 -18.97
N PRO A 51 2.49 1.79 -20.12
CA PRO A 51 1.06 2.06 -20.32
C PRO A 51 0.19 0.79 -20.18
N ASP A 52 0.70 -0.35 -20.61
CA ASP A 52 -0.04 -1.62 -20.63
C ASP A 52 0.04 -2.41 -19.32
N LYS A 53 0.88 -1.96 -18.37
CA LYS A 53 1.07 -2.65 -17.10
C LYS A 53 -0.06 -2.35 -16.11
N LYS A 54 -0.53 -3.39 -15.42
CA LYS A 54 -1.61 -3.30 -14.43
C LYS A 54 -1.11 -2.84 -13.08
N ILE A 55 -1.77 -1.85 -12.52
CA ILE A 55 -1.52 -1.33 -11.17
C ILE A 55 -2.67 -1.73 -10.25
N ALA A 56 -2.36 -2.40 -9.15
CA ALA A 56 -3.27 -2.54 -8.03
C ALA A 56 -2.91 -1.55 -6.91
N TYR A 57 -3.91 -0.91 -6.34
CA TYR A 57 -3.76 -0.07 -5.15
C TYR A 57 -4.36 -0.76 -3.94
N ILE A 58 -3.55 -0.98 -2.91
CA ILE A 58 -4.01 -1.46 -1.60
C ILE A 58 -4.10 -0.27 -0.64
N MET A 59 -5.31 0.01 -0.15
CA MET A 59 -5.53 1.01 0.89
C MET A 59 -5.62 0.33 2.26
N THR A 60 -4.69 0.69 3.15
CA THR A 60 -4.69 0.20 4.52
C THR A 60 -5.67 0.95 5.40
N ASP A 61 -5.95 0.41 6.58
CA ASP A 61 -6.91 0.94 7.53
C ASP A 61 -6.37 1.99 8.51
N GLY A 62 -5.14 2.45 8.31
CA GLY A 62 -4.51 3.44 9.20
C GLY A 62 -5.33 4.71 9.45
N ALA A 63 -6.27 5.06 8.57
CA ALA A 63 -7.24 6.13 8.73
C ALA A 63 -8.68 5.63 8.86
N ALA A 64 -8.94 4.31 8.73
CA ALA A 64 -10.27 3.67 8.82
C ALA A 64 -11.34 4.37 7.95
N LEU A 65 -10.98 4.76 6.72
CA LEU A 65 -11.84 5.53 5.84
C LEU A 65 -12.37 4.69 4.67
N PRO A 66 -13.58 4.97 4.19
CA PRO A 66 -14.06 4.39 2.96
C PRO A 66 -13.28 4.94 1.74
N LEU A 67 -12.95 4.05 0.82
CA LEU A 67 -12.14 4.38 -0.37
C LEU A 67 -12.75 5.51 -1.22
N TYR A 68 -14.08 5.58 -1.32
CA TYR A 68 -14.80 6.57 -2.13
C TYR A 68 -14.59 8.02 -1.66
N LEU A 69 -14.12 8.26 -0.44
CA LEU A 69 -13.73 9.60 0.03
C LEU A 69 -12.44 10.11 -0.64
N SER A 70 -11.66 9.23 -1.26
CA SER A 70 -10.45 9.62 -1.95
C SER A 70 -10.74 10.11 -3.36
N MET A 71 -10.72 11.42 -3.57
CA MET A 71 -10.80 12.02 -4.91
C MET A 71 -9.63 11.59 -5.81
N ASN A 72 -8.44 11.35 -5.24
CA ASN A 72 -7.27 10.87 -5.99
C ASN A 72 -7.56 9.49 -6.61
N VAL A 73 -8.02 8.53 -5.80
CA VAL A 73 -8.34 7.18 -6.27
C VAL A 73 -9.46 7.22 -7.30
N LYS A 74 -10.52 8.00 -7.03
CA LYS A 74 -11.63 8.18 -7.97
C LYS A 74 -11.13 8.67 -9.34
N ASN A 75 -10.32 9.73 -9.36
CA ASN A 75 -9.79 10.30 -10.61
C ASN A 75 -8.87 9.31 -11.34
N LEU A 76 -8.00 8.60 -10.62
CA LEU A 76 -7.09 7.62 -11.20
C LEU A 76 -7.84 6.44 -11.81
N LYS A 77 -8.90 5.92 -11.14
CA LYS A 77 -9.75 4.86 -11.69
C LYS A 77 -10.55 5.33 -12.91
N GLN A 78 -11.16 6.51 -12.85
CA GLN A 78 -11.94 7.05 -13.98
C GLN A 78 -11.11 7.27 -15.24
N ASN A 79 -9.81 7.54 -15.08
CA ASN A 79 -8.87 7.69 -16.20
C ASN A 79 -8.16 6.37 -16.58
N GLY A 80 -8.54 5.25 -16.01
CA GLY A 80 -7.94 3.94 -16.32
C GLY A 80 -6.46 3.81 -15.90
N LEU A 81 -6.02 4.61 -14.94
CA LEU A 81 -4.63 4.63 -14.47
C LEU A 81 -4.38 3.65 -13.31
N ILE A 82 -5.43 3.26 -12.58
CA ILE A 82 -5.44 2.17 -11.61
C ILE A 82 -6.41 1.11 -12.10
N ASP A 83 -5.93 -0.13 -12.19
CA ASP A 83 -6.70 -1.25 -12.71
C ASP A 83 -7.59 -1.88 -11.63
N SER A 84 -7.09 -1.98 -10.40
CA SER A 84 -7.82 -2.56 -9.27
C SER A 84 -7.52 -1.84 -7.97
N THR A 85 -8.53 -1.79 -7.10
CA THR A 85 -8.41 -1.28 -5.74
C THR A 85 -8.75 -2.37 -4.73
N ILE A 86 -7.97 -2.45 -3.66
CA ILE A 86 -8.11 -3.43 -2.58
C ILE A 86 -8.14 -2.66 -1.28
N THR A 87 -9.09 -2.93 -0.42
CA THR A 87 -9.14 -2.36 0.93
C THR A 87 -8.90 -3.46 1.96
N ILE A 88 -8.19 -3.12 3.03
CA ILE A 88 -7.84 -4.08 4.09
C ILE A 88 -8.21 -3.54 5.47
N GLY A 89 -8.44 -4.45 6.41
CA GLY A 89 -8.75 -4.11 7.80
C GLY A 89 -10.09 -3.39 7.92
N ASN A 90 -10.07 -2.18 8.48
CA ASN A 90 -11.27 -1.33 8.65
C ASN A 90 -11.48 -0.33 7.49
N ALA A 91 -10.60 -0.25 6.53
CA ALA A 91 -10.84 0.43 5.27
C ALA A 91 -11.76 -0.42 4.40
N PHE A 92 -12.64 0.22 3.61
CA PHE A 92 -13.60 -0.49 2.78
C PHE A 92 -13.96 0.27 1.50
N GLY A 93 -14.60 -0.42 0.56
CA GLY A 93 -15.07 0.14 -0.71
C GLY A 93 -14.11 -0.06 -1.88
N GLY A 94 -13.13 -0.97 -1.75
CA GLY A 94 -12.31 -1.44 -2.86
C GLY A 94 -13.07 -2.34 -3.82
N ASP A 95 -12.49 -2.64 -4.98
CA ASP A 95 -13.01 -3.69 -5.88
C ASP A 95 -12.91 -5.06 -5.19
N TYR A 96 -11.97 -5.19 -4.24
CA TYR A 96 -11.76 -6.35 -3.39
C TYR A 96 -11.59 -5.92 -1.95
N GLU A 97 -12.19 -6.71 -1.04
CA GLU A 97 -12.07 -6.53 0.42
C GLU A 97 -11.23 -7.67 1.01
N CYS A 98 -10.25 -7.35 1.84
CA CYS A 98 -9.38 -8.32 2.48
C CYS A 98 -9.21 -8.02 3.97
N ILE A 99 -8.94 -9.05 4.78
CA ILE A 99 -8.80 -8.88 6.24
C ILE A 99 -7.52 -8.15 6.61
N ASN A 100 -6.43 -8.40 5.87
CA ASN A 100 -5.11 -7.87 6.23
C ASN A 100 -4.20 -7.70 5.01
N ILE A 101 -2.99 -7.19 5.26
CA ILE A 101 -2.02 -6.94 4.19
C ILE A 101 -1.59 -8.20 3.44
N TYR A 102 -1.52 -9.36 4.11
CA TYR A 102 -1.08 -10.60 3.46
C TYR A 102 -2.07 -11.03 2.40
N THR A 103 -3.35 -11.12 2.76
CA THR A 103 -4.42 -11.49 1.83
C THR A 103 -4.65 -10.40 0.77
N GLY A 104 -4.45 -9.13 1.11
CA GLY A 104 -4.45 -8.03 0.13
C GLY A 104 -3.38 -8.17 -0.94
N LEU A 105 -2.15 -8.53 -0.57
CA LEU A 105 -1.04 -8.77 -1.50
C LEU A 105 -1.29 -10.00 -2.39
N ILE A 106 -1.80 -11.09 -1.81
CA ILE A 106 -2.19 -12.30 -2.57
C ILE A 106 -3.28 -11.95 -3.58
N THR A 107 -4.30 -11.20 -3.15
CA THR A 107 -5.39 -10.75 -4.03
C THR A 107 -4.86 -9.88 -5.18
N ALA A 108 -3.94 -8.98 -4.91
CA ALA A 108 -3.33 -8.14 -5.94
C ALA A 108 -2.63 -8.98 -7.02
N LYS A 109 -1.89 -10.03 -6.61
CA LYS A 109 -1.21 -10.93 -7.54
C LYS A 109 -2.18 -11.89 -8.22
N GLU A 110 -2.90 -12.70 -7.43
CA GLU A 110 -3.60 -13.87 -7.95
C GLU A 110 -4.97 -13.56 -8.56
N ILE A 111 -5.63 -12.51 -8.09
CA ILE A 111 -6.97 -12.16 -8.54
C ILE A 111 -6.93 -10.94 -9.46
N ALA A 112 -6.35 -9.84 -9.02
CA ALA A 112 -6.23 -8.62 -9.82
C ALA A 112 -5.17 -8.74 -10.92
N LYS A 113 -4.25 -9.72 -10.84
CA LYS A 113 -3.17 -9.95 -11.81
C LYS A 113 -2.34 -8.68 -12.06
N ALA A 114 -1.98 -8.01 -10.98
CA ALA A 114 -1.21 -6.77 -11.02
C ALA A 114 0.25 -7.04 -11.43
N ASP A 115 0.81 -6.14 -12.23
CA ASP A 115 2.25 -6.11 -12.56
C ASP A 115 3.05 -5.32 -11.51
N VAL A 116 2.38 -4.41 -10.80
CA VAL A 116 2.93 -3.65 -9.68
C VAL A 116 1.81 -3.33 -8.69
N VAL A 117 2.17 -3.32 -7.41
CA VAL A 117 1.24 -2.94 -6.33
C VAL A 117 1.73 -1.65 -5.68
N PHE A 118 0.83 -0.72 -5.43
CA PHE A 118 1.09 0.42 -4.55
C PHE A 118 0.29 0.26 -3.26
N VAL A 119 0.96 0.41 -2.12
CA VAL A 119 0.34 0.29 -0.80
C VAL A 119 0.51 1.60 -0.04
N SER A 120 -0.57 2.14 0.47
CA SER A 120 -0.54 3.24 1.44
C SER A 120 -1.84 3.29 2.24
N MET A 121 -1.79 3.98 3.38
CA MET A 121 -3.03 4.33 4.09
C MET A 121 -3.91 5.25 3.26
N GLY A 122 -5.18 5.36 3.66
CA GLY A 122 -6.09 6.36 3.15
C GLY A 122 -5.67 7.80 3.52
N PRO A 123 -6.44 8.82 3.10
CA PRO A 123 -6.12 10.22 3.38
C PRO A 123 -6.11 10.49 4.88
N GLY A 124 -4.99 11.00 5.38
CA GLY A 124 -4.80 11.37 6.79
C GLY A 124 -3.73 10.52 7.48
N ILE A 125 -2.70 11.20 7.97
CA ILE A 125 -1.65 10.61 8.81
C ILE A 125 -1.74 11.22 10.20
N ALA A 126 -1.79 10.39 11.22
CA ALA A 126 -1.74 10.82 12.62
C ALA A 126 -0.34 10.60 13.19
N GLY A 127 0.06 11.50 14.08
CA GLY A 127 1.32 11.38 14.81
C GLY A 127 1.29 12.16 16.11
N THR A 128 1.88 11.60 17.16
CA THR A 128 1.90 12.16 18.51
C THR A 128 3.16 13.01 18.79
N GLY A 129 4.08 13.09 17.83
CA GLY A 129 5.40 13.71 18.04
C GLY A 129 6.39 12.79 18.75
N THR A 130 6.00 11.60 19.16
CA THR A 130 6.92 10.59 19.71
C THR A 130 7.58 9.79 18.61
N LYS A 131 8.68 9.11 18.94
CA LYS A 131 9.49 8.36 17.96
C LYS A 131 8.69 7.30 17.20
N TYR A 132 7.81 6.56 17.86
CA TYR A 132 7.04 5.45 17.30
C TYR A 132 5.54 5.74 17.15
N GLY A 133 5.05 6.84 17.69
CA GLY A 133 3.63 7.15 17.74
C GLY A 133 3.12 7.86 16.48
N PHE A 134 3.18 7.21 15.34
CA PHE A 134 2.61 7.72 14.08
C PHE A 134 2.08 6.55 13.21
N THR A 135 1.01 6.80 12.49
CA THR A 135 0.34 5.75 11.69
C THR A 135 1.20 5.26 10.53
N GLY A 136 2.02 6.11 9.93
CA GLY A 136 2.93 5.72 8.83
C GLY A 136 4.01 4.68 9.20
N ILE A 137 4.11 4.30 10.48
CA ILE A 137 5.01 3.23 10.94
C ILE A 137 4.66 1.88 10.29
N GLU A 138 3.41 1.69 9.87
CA GLU A 138 2.95 0.49 9.17
C GLU A 138 3.75 0.19 7.89
N GLN A 139 4.37 1.22 7.27
CA GLN A 139 5.21 1.04 6.08
C GLN A 139 6.27 -0.05 6.30
N GLY A 140 6.93 -0.07 7.46
CA GLY A 140 7.96 -1.06 7.77
C GLY A 140 7.38 -2.47 7.89
N GLN A 141 6.25 -2.60 8.57
CA GLN A 141 5.55 -3.88 8.73
C GLN A 141 5.08 -4.44 7.38
N ILE A 142 4.61 -3.58 6.50
CA ILE A 142 4.18 -3.95 5.15
C ILE A 142 5.37 -4.42 4.31
N LEU A 143 6.51 -3.72 4.36
CA LEU A 143 7.73 -4.12 3.64
C LEU A 143 8.23 -5.51 4.08
N ASP A 144 8.19 -5.80 5.38
CA ASP A 144 8.51 -7.12 5.92
C ASP A 144 7.52 -8.19 5.41
N ALA A 145 6.21 -7.88 5.38
CA ALA A 145 5.19 -8.79 4.85
C ALA A 145 5.39 -9.09 3.36
N VAL A 146 5.72 -8.07 2.56
CA VAL A 146 6.03 -8.24 1.13
C VAL A 146 7.19 -9.20 0.94
N LYS A 147 8.29 -9.00 1.66
CA LYS A 147 9.46 -9.87 1.56
C LYS A 147 9.15 -11.29 2.02
N LYS A 148 8.40 -11.43 3.11
CA LYS A 148 7.98 -12.73 3.66
C LYS A 148 7.16 -13.54 2.65
N LEU A 149 6.34 -12.88 1.83
CA LEU A 149 5.56 -13.52 0.76
C LEU A 149 6.34 -13.71 -0.55
N GLY A 150 7.64 -13.42 -0.59
CA GLY A 150 8.47 -13.57 -1.79
C GLY A 150 8.31 -12.43 -2.82
N GLY A 151 7.80 -11.28 -2.40
CA GLY A 151 7.72 -10.07 -3.23
C GLY A 151 8.99 -9.24 -3.21
N ASN A 152 9.02 -8.19 -4.03
CA ASN A 152 10.09 -7.20 -4.09
C ASN A 152 9.64 -5.91 -3.36
N PRO A 153 10.07 -5.67 -2.11
CA PRO A 153 9.67 -4.50 -1.35
C PRO A 153 10.42 -3.24 -1.82
N ILE A 154 9.66 -2.22 -2.18
CA ILE A 154 10.17 -0.91 -2.62
C ILE A 154 9.57 0.15 -1.69
N ALA A 155 10.41 0.89 -0.99
CA ALA A 155 9.98 1.90 -0.04
C ALA A 155 10.11 3.31 -0.62
N ILE A 156 9.06 4.12 -0.52
CA ILE A 156 9.13 5.55 -0.84
C ILE A 156 9.39 6.33 0.45
N PRO A 157 10.57 6.97 0.61
CA PRO A 157 10.82 7.86 1.74
C PRO A 157 10.04 9.16 1.58
N ARG A 158 9.62 9.75 2.70
CA ARG A 158 9.13 11.12 2.70
C ARG A 158 10.33 12.07 2.71
N ILE A 159 10.52 12.79 1.62
CA ILE A 159 11.57 13.79 1.45
C ILE A 159 10.94 15.15 1.17
N SER A 160 11.36 16.20 1.87
CA SER A 160 10.94 17.57 1.63
C SER A 160 12.02 18.54 2.02
N PHE A 161 12.36 19.48 1.14
CA PHE A 161 13.28 20.60 1.45
C PHE A 161 12.51 21.91 1.72
N ALA A 162 11.17 21.88 1.62
CA ALA A 162 10.31 23.03 1.84
C ALA A 162 9.46 22.93 3.13
N ASP A 163 9.57 21.85 3.90
CA ASP A 163 8.84 21.71 5.17
C ASP A 163 9.45 22.68 6.20
N LYS A 164 8.58 23.44 6.88
CA LYS A 164 9.01 24.42 7.91
C LYS A 164 9.45 23.75 9.22
N ARG A 165 9.18 22.48 9.39
CA ARG A 165 9.52 21.70 10.59
C ARG A 165 10.85 21.00 10.35
N ASP A 166 11.87 21.30 11.14
CA ASP A 166 13.23 20.75 11.02
C ASP A 166 13.26 19.23 10.91
N ARG A 167 12.40 18.54 11.69
CA ARG A 167 12.28 17.08 11.70
C ARG A 167 11.77 16.46 10.38
N HIS A 168 11.30 17.27 9.45
CA HIS A 168 10.81 16.87 8.12
C HIS A 168 11.60 17.50 6.99
N GLN A 169 12.65 18.29 7.27
CA GLN A 169 13.58 18.78 6.25
C GLN A 169 14.52 17.67 5.79
N GLY A 170 14.71 17.55 4.48
CA GLY A 170 15.39 16.40 3.90
C GLY A 170 14.54 15.13 4.07
N ILE A 171 15.16 14.04 4.49
CA ILE A 171 14.44 12.79 4.80
C ILE A 171 13.72 12.95 6.15
N SER A 172 12.39 12.77 6.13
CA SER A 172 11.58 12.87 7.34
C SER A 172 12.04 11.88 8.43
N HIS A 173 12.04 12.35 9.69
CA HIS A 173 12.33 11.49 10.83
C HIS A 173 11.42 10.24 10.91
N HIS A 174 10.20 10.29 10.36
CA HIS A 174 9.33 9.13 10.24
C HIS A 174 9.95 8.06 9.34
N SER A 175 10.42 8.45 8.15
CA SER A 175 11.09 7.51 7.23
C SER A 175 12.37 6.94 7.83
N ILE A 176 13.19 7.79 8.48
CA ILE A 176 14.39 7.34 9.18
C ILE A 176 14.02 6.31 10.27
N THR A 177 12.98 6.58 11.07
CA THR A 177 12.54 5.64 12.12
C THR A 177 12.07 4.32 11.52
N VAL A 178 11.31 4.35 10.43
CA VAL A 178 10.82 3.13 9.76
C VAL A 178 11.99 2.30 9.26
N PHE A 179 12.92 2.90 8.52
CA PHE A 179 14.01 2.15 7.87
C PHE A 179 15.10 1.69 8.84
N ASP A 180 15.36 2.45 9.90
CA ASP A 180 16.41 2.12 10.89
C ASP A 180 15.90 1.20 12.01
N LYS A 181 14.60 1.26 12.37
CA LYS A 181 14.10 0.64 13.60
C LYS A 181 12.98 -0.37 13.40
N ILE A 182 12.28 -0.36 12.27
CA ILE A 182 11.09 -1.20 12.07
C ILE A 182 11.32 -2.27 11.00
N VAL A 183 11.91 -1.88 9.86
CA VAL A 183 12.17 -2.82 8.76
C VAL A 183 13.23 -3.82 9.18
N ASN A 184 12.96 -5.11 8.97
CA ASN A 184 13.87 -6.22 9.29
C ASN A 184 14.41 -6.93 8.04
N VAL A 185 14.08 -6.44 6.85
CA VAL A 185 14.45 -7.06 5.58
C VAL A 185 15.15 -6.06 4.66
N ASP A 186 15.87 -6.56 3.66
CA ASP A 186 16.43 -5.71 2.61
C ASP A 186 15.31 -5.11 1.76
N VAL A 187 15.34 -3.79 1.61
CA VAL A 187 14.36 -3.03 0.81
C VAL A 187 15.05 -2.15 -0.21
N ASN A 188 14.40 -1.96 -1.35
CA ASN A 188 14.84 -1.01 -2.36
C ASN A 188 14.29 0.39 -2.03
N ILE A 189 15.17 1.37 -1.89
CA ILE A 189 14.80 2.77 -1.67
C ILE A 189 15.30 3.58 -2.87
N PRO A 190 14.42 3.90 -3.84
CA PRO A 190 14.80 4.72 -4.97
C PRO A 190 15.04 6.16 -4.49
N ILE A 191 16.25 6.66 -4.72
CA ILE A 191 16.67 8.05 -4.47
C ILE A 191 17.26 8.55 -5.79
N THR A 192 16.56 9.50 -6.42
CA THR A 192 17.01 10.19 -7.66
C THR A 192 17.18 11.66 -7.41
#